data_4a765e12b84c7fc69dd122f2d51dd4b1
#
_entry.id   4a765e12b84c7fc69dd122f2d51dd4b1
#
_cell.length_a   1.000
_cell.length_b   1.000
_cell.length_c   1.000
_cell.angle_alpha   90.00
_cell.angle_beta   90.00
_cell.angle_gamma   90.00
#
_symmetry.space_group_name_H-M   'P 1'
#
loop_
_entity.id
_entity.type
_entity.pdbx_description
1 polymer ?
#
loop_
_entity_poly.entity_id
_entity_poly.type
_entity_poly.pdbx_seq_one_letter_code
_entity_poly.pdbx_strand_id
1 'polypeptide(L)'
;MKKWINQWRFFYMYDIRQWRHVFKLDPNKEISDEQLERICESGTDAVIVGGTDDVTLENVLELLARIRRFSVPCVLEISNLESVTPGFDFYFVPMVLNSREKKWIIDLHHEAVKQFGDIMNWDEIFMEGYCILHKNCKAAMLTDANTELQEDDVVAYARIAEHMYRLPIFYLEYSGSYGNPELVQRVKQVLKQTQLFYGGGIETEKQAKEMAQYADTIVVGNVIYEDIKKALATVKAVKQ
;
A
#
# COMPACT_ATOMS: atom_id res chain seq x y z
N MET A 1 19.52 10.18 -33.61
CA MET A 1 18.29 10.35 -32.85
C MET A 1 18.20 9.28 -31.76
N LYS A 2 19.17 9.20 -30.83
CA LYS A 2 19.29 8.20 -29.73
C LYS A 2 20.05 8.79 -28.55
N LYS A 3 19.68 9.98 -28.03
CA LYS A 3 20.43 10.62 -26.91
C LYS A 3 19.57 11.32 -25.86
N TRP A 4 18.24 11.06 -25.79
CA TRP A 4 17.35 11.78 -24.86
C TRP A 4 16.64 10.92 -23.82
N ILE A 5 17.03 9.64 -23.63
CA ILE A 5 16.34 8.73 -22.70
C ILE A 5 17.07 8.58 -21.33
N ASN A 6 18.25 9.16 -21.13
CA ASN A 6 19.07 8.87 -19.94
C ASN A 6 19.34 10.07 -19.01
N GLN A 7 18.52 11.11 -18.98
CA GLN A 7 18.87 12.30 -18.18
C GLN A 7 17.95 12.60 -17.01
N TRP A 8 16.97 11.77 -16.70
CA TRP A 8 16.05 11.96 -15.57
C TRP A 8 16.06 10.78 -14.57
N ARG A 9 17.21 10.14 -14.39
CA ARG A 9 17.47 9.37 -13.17
C ARG A 9 17.90 10.36 -12.08
N PHE A 10 17.00 11.23 -11.67
CA PHE A 10 17.17 11.90 -10.39
C PHE A 10 17.03 10.80 -9.31
N PHE A 11 18.02 10.76 -8.47
CA PHE A 11 18.21 9.92 -7.31
C PHE A 11 16.94 9.94 -6.44
N TYR A 12 15.99 9.06 -6.67
CA TYR A 12 15.12 8.64 -5.59
C TYR A 12 16.04 7.88 -4.63
N MET A 13 16.17 8.38 -3.43
CA MET A 13 16.90 7.72 -2.36
C MET A 13 16.27 6.33 -2.10
N TYR A 14 15.00 6.16 -2.49
CA TYR A 14 14.23 4.95 -2.33
C TYR A 14 13.54 4.54 -3.64
N ASP A 15 13.63 3.26 -3.99
CA ASP A 15 12.95 2.68 -5.16
C ASP A 15 11.94 1.63 -4.69
N ILE A 16 10.64 1.92 -4.83
CA ILE A 16 9.54 1.02 -4.39
C ILE A 16 9.65 -0.38 -5.00
N ARG A 17 10.30 -0.53 -6.16
CA ARG A 17 10.50 -1.84 -6.83
C ARG A 17 11.44 -2.75 -6.08
N GLN A 18 12.19 -2.25 -5.12
CA GLN A 18 13.10 -3.02 -4.28
C GLN A 18 12.46 -3.39 -2.93
N TRP A 19 11.27 -2.87 -2.64
CA TRP A 19 10.60 -3.16 -1.39
C TRP A 19 10.10 -4.60 -1.36
N ARG A 20 10.33 -5.25 -0.24
CA ARG A 20 9.89 -6.62 0.03
C ARG A 20 8.90 -6.68 1.19
N HIS A 21 9.05 -5.77 2.14
CA HIS A 21 8.27 -5.71 3.37
C HIS A 21 7.97 -4.27 3.74
N VAL A 22 6.70 -3.95 3.99
CA VAL A 22 6.30 -2.66 4.55
C VAL A 22 5.35 -2.86 5.72
N PHE A 23 5.46 -1.99 6.72
CA PHE A 23 4.45 -1.89 7.76
C PHE A 23 3.39 -0.86 7.38
N LYS A 24 2.11 -1.16 7.66
CA LYS A 24 1.00 -0.20 7.52
C LYS A 24 0.46 0.15 8.89
N LEU A 25 0.59 1.41 9.25
CA LEU A 25 0.09 1.99 10.50
C LEU A 25 -1.19 2.77 10.24
N ASP A 26 -2.22 2.44 11.00
CA ASP A 26 -3.48 3.18 11.02
C ASP A 26 -3.34 4.36 11.99
N PRO A 27 -3.45 5.61 11.52
CA PRO A 27 -3.27 6.79 12.37
C PRO A 27 -4.34 6.93 13.45
N ASN A 28 -5.48 6.23 13.30
CA ASN A 28 -6.55 6.18 14.32
C ASN A 28 -6.30 5.10 15.41
N LYS A 29 -5.19 4.35 15.33
CA LYS A 29 -4.83 3.33 16.33
C LYS A 29 -3.65 3.79 17.18
N GLU A 30 -3.76 3.53 18.48
CA GLU A 30 -2.67 3.84 19.41
C GLU A 30 -1.47 2.90 19.19
N ILE A 31 -0.28 3.50 19.17
CA ILE A 31 1.00 2.81 19.20
C ILE A 31 1.95 3.58 20.13
N SER A 32 2.62 2.88 21.05
CA SER A 32 3.59 3.51 21.95
C SER A 32 4.85 3.97 21.18
N ASP A 33 5.58 4.94 21.75
CA ASP A 33 6.83 5.40 21.14
C ASP A 33 7.87 4.27 21.05
N GLU A 34 7.95 3.40 22.05
CA GLU A 34 8.83 2.23 22.04
C GLU A 34 8.47 1.24 20.91
N GLN A 35 7.19 0.97 20.71
CA GLN A 35 6.72 0.13 19.61
C GLN A 35 7.02 0.75 18.24
N LEU A 36 6.77 2.05 18.09
CA LEU A 36 7.02 2.78 16.87
C LEU A 36 8.52 2.79 16.50
N GLU A 37 9.40 3.06 17.48
CA GLU A 37 10.85 2.97 17.30
C GLU A 37 11.26 1.58 16.78
N ARG A 38 10.79 0.51 17.42
CA ARG A 38 11.07 -0.87 17.00
C ARG A 38 10.58 -1.18 15.59
N ILE A 39 9.44 -0.63 15.16
CA ILE A 39 8.93 -0.72 13.78
C ILE A 39 9.86 0.01 12.82
N CYS A 40 10.18 1.27 13.10
CA CYS A 40 11.00 2.11 12.23
C CYS A 40 12.44 1.59 12.08
N GLU A 41 12.98 0.95 13.12
CA GLU A 41 14.35 0.40 13.13
C GLU A 41 14.43 -1.08 12.77
N SER A 42 13.29 -1.73 12.46
CA SER A 42 13.23 -3.17 12.20
C SER A 42 13.95 -3.62 10.93
N GLY A 43 14.27 -2.69 10.03
CA GLY A 43 14.76 -2.97 8.69
C GLY A 43 13.62 -3.19 7.67
N THR A 44 12.37 -2.85 8.00
CA THR A 44 11.29 -2.72 7.00
C THR A 44 11.67 -1.71 5.91
N ASP A 45 11.18 -1.88 4.69
CA ASP A 45 11.55 -1.00 3.57
C ASP A 45 10.85 0.36 3.65
N ALA A 46 9.65 0.41 4.22
CA ALA A 46 8.90 1.64 4.45
C ALA A 46 7.83 1.45 5.54
N VAL A 47 7.31 2.58 6.00
CA VAL A 47 6.10 2.65 6.82
C VAL A 47 5.03 3.39 6.03
N ILE A 48 3.89 2.73 5.79
CA ILE A 48 2.69 3.33 5.19
C ILE A 48 1.79 3.83 6.31
N VAL A 49 1.43 5.09 6.29
CA VAL A 49 0.40 5.69 7.14
C VAL A 49 -0.91 5.68 6.35
N GLY A 50 -1.91 4.95 6.83
CA GLY A 50 -3.20 4.85 6.16
C GLY A 50 -4.20 4.00 6.94
N GLY A 51 -5.44 4.34 6.86
CA GLY A 51 -6.58 3.68 7.52
C GLY A 51 -7.86 3.86 6.72
N THR A 52 -8.95 3.25 7.18
CA THR A 52 -10.27 3.36 6.51
C THR A 52 -11.18 4.34 7.23
N ASP A 53 -11.21 4.31 8.56
CA ASP A 53 -12.13 5.10 9.38
C ASP A 53 -11.36 6.13 10.21
N ASP A 54 -12.00 7.28 10.43
CA ASP A 54 -11.53 8.32 11.35
C ASP A 54 -10.10 8.80 11.09
N VAL A 55 -9.66 8.71 9.83
CA VAL A 55 -8.39 9.28 9.39
C VAL A 55 -8.57 10.78 9.24
N THR A 56 -7.91 11.54 10.10
CA THR A 56 -7.96 13.00 10.15
C THR A 56 -6.58 13.60 9.89
N LEU A 57 -6.55 14.87 9.49
CA LEU A 57 -5.28 15.58 9.33
C LEU A 57 -4.47 15.59 10.63
N GLU A 58 -5.12 15.72 11.78
CA GLU A 58 -4.47 15.77 13.08
C GLU A 58 -3.75 14.47 13.42
N ASN A 59 -4.43 13.30 13.33
CA ASN A 59 -3.80 12.01 13.66
C ASN A 59 -2.75 11.59 12.63
N VAL A 60 -2.90 11.98 11.36
CA VAL A 60 -1.88 11.78 10.32
C VAL A 60 -0.63 12.60 10.63
N LEU A 61 -0.78 13.89 10.97
CA LEU A 61 0.36 14.77 11.32
C LEU A 61 1.07 14.31 12.59
N GLU A 62 0.31 13.89 13.62
CA GLU A 62 0.89 13.37 14.85
C GLU A 62 1.76 12.14 14.59
N LEU A 63 1.21 11.16 13.85
CA LEU A 63 1.95 9.94 13.52
C LEU A 63 3.15 10.24 12.62
N LEU A 64 3.00 11.10 11.60
CA LEU A 64 4.09 11.54 10.74
C LEU A 64 5.23 12.15 11.55
N ALA A 65 4.94 13.09 12.46
CA ALA A 65 5.95 13.77 13.29
C ALA A 65 6.75 12.77 14.14
N ARG A 66 6.11 11.71 14.61
CA ARG A 66 6.76 10.64 15.37
C ARG A 66 7.64 9.75 14.49
N ILE A 67 7.16 9.37 13.29
CA ILE A 67 7.92 8.55 12.33
C ILE A 67 9.14 9.32 11.80
N ARG A 68 9.01 10.64 11.56
CA ARG A 68 10.11 11.49 11.06
C ARG A 68 11.32 11.64 11.99
N ARG A 69 11.25 11.04 13.18
CA ARG A 69 12.41 10.91 14.08
C ARG A 69 13.37 9.80 13.63
N PHE A 70 12.96 8.98 12.67
CA PHE A 70 13.68 7.83 12.14
C PHE A 70 13.94 7.99 10.63
N SER A 71 14.89 7.22 10.10
CA SER A 71 15.30 7.31 8.69
C SER A 71 14.50 6.43 7.73
N VAL A 72 13.52 5.67 8.23
CA VAL A 72 12.69 4.80 7.40
C VAL A 72 11.81 5.63 6.44
N PRO A 73 11.68 5.25 5.17
CA PRO A 73 10.75 5.89 4.25
C PRO A 73 9.32 5.89 4.80
N CYS A 74 8.65 7.04 4.71
CA CYS A 74 7.28 7.21 5.20
C CYS A 74 6.36 7.59 4.05
N VAL A 75 5.28 6.82 3.88
CA VAL A 75 4.30 6.95 2.80
C VAL A 75 2.95 7.32 3.38
N LEU A 76 2.25 8.28 2.78
CA LEU A 76 0.82 8.48 3.04
C LEU A 76 0.01 7.69 2.02
N GLU A 77 -0.76 6.69 2.45
CA GLU A 77 -1.84 6.12 1.64
C GLU A 77 -3.09 6.98 1.84
N ILE A 78 -3.50 7.66 0.78
CA ILE A 78 -4.55 8.67 0.85
C ILE A 78 -5.92 8.00 0.98
N SER A 79 -6.55 8.17 2.15
CA SER A 79 -7.90 7.66 2.45
C SER A 79 -8.99 8.68 2.13
N ASN A 80 -8.69 9.97 2.28
CA ASN A 80 -9.58 11.09 2.00
C ASN A 80 -8.76 12.36 1.69
N LEU A 81 -9.40 13.36 1.09
CA LEU A 81 -8.73 14.61 0.68
C LEU A 81 -8.38 15.52 1.86
N GLU A 82 -9.12 15.42 2.96
CA GLU A 82 -8.98 16.29 4.13
C GLU A 82 -7.72 15.96 4.95
N SER A 83 -7.23 14.72 4.84
CA SER A 83 -6.02 14.26 5.53
C SER A 83 -4.72 14.42 4.72
N VAL A 84 -4.81 14.92 3.49
CA VAL A 84 -3.64 15.14 2.63
C VAL A 84 -2.78 16.28 3.20
N THR A 85 -1.51 15.98 3.45
CA THR A 85 -0.54 16.93 3.99
C THR A 85 0.85 16.68 3.40
N PRO A 86 1.68 17.73 3.20
CA PRO A 86 3.06 17.53 2.79
C PRO A 86 3.89 16.91 3.93
N GLY A 87 5.06 16.36 3.56
CA GLY A 87 6.04 15.86 4.52
C GLY A 87 6.25 14.35 4.46
N PHE A 88 5.55 13.62 3.60
CA PHE A 88 5.83 12.23 3.28
C PHE A 88 6.86 12.10 2.15
N ASP A 89 7.53 10.95 2.06
CA ASP A 89 8.46 10.68 0.95
C ASP A 89 7.69 10.29 -0.30
N PHE A 90 6.54 9.63 -0.14
CA PHE A 90 5.65 9.21 -1.22
C PHE A 90 4.18 9.30 -0.80
N TYR A 91 3.33 9.39 -1.80
CA TYR A 91 1.86 9.38 -1.66
C TYR A 91 1.30 8.23 -2.49
N PHE A 92 0.68 7.28 -1.83
CA PHE A 92 -0.02 6.19 -2.48
C PHE A 92 -1.49 6.56 -2.63
N VAL A 93 -1.99 6.45 -3.86
CA VAL A 93 -3.34 6.88 -4.22
C VAL A 93 -4.15 5.67 -4.67
N PRO A 94 -5.04 5.14 -3.79
CA PRO A 94 -5.86 4.00 -4.13
C PRO A 94 -6.85 4.28 -5.26
N MET A 95 -6.85 3.43 -6.28
CA MET A 95 -7.88 3.31 -7.31
C MET A 95 -8.53 1.94 -7.13
N VAL A 96 -9.75 1.90 -6.56
CA VAL A 96 -10.42 0.63 -6.23
C VAL A 96 -11.05 0.05 -7.49
N LEU A 97 -10.29 -0.80 -8.19
CA LEU A 97 -10.64 -1.30 -9.52
C LEU A 97 -11.92 -2.14 -9.54
N ASN A 98 -12.22 -2.84 -8.45
CA ASN A 98 -13.43 -3.64 -8.31
C ASN A 98 -14.57 -2.93 -7.56
N SER A 99 -14.50 -1.60 -7.36
CA SER A 99 -15.62 -0.81 -6.86
C SER A 99 -16.76 -0.75 -7.89
N ARG A 100 -18.01 -0.78 -7.42
CA ARG A 100 -19.20 -0.50 -8.23
C ARG A 100 -19.47 1.00 -8.37
N GLU A 101 -18.78 1.83 -7.59
CA GLU A 101 -18.93 3.29 -7.61
C GLU A 101 -17.76 3.95 -8.35
N LYS A 102 -18.08 4.70 -9.39
CA LYS A 102 -17.12 5.51 -10.15
C LYS A 102 -16.30 6.45 -9.27
N LYS A 103 -16.87 6.88 -8.15
CA LYS A 103 -16.25 7.75 -7.14
C LYS A 103 -14.85 7.25 -6.75
N TRP A 104 -14.70 5.94 -6.47
CA TRP A 104 -13.46 5.32 -6.01
C TRP A 104 -12.49 4.93 -7.13
N ILE A 105 -12.93 5.11 -8.38
CA ILE A 105 -12.11 4.79 -9.55
C ILE A 105 -11.49 6.06 -10.14
N ILE A 106 -12.26 7.16 -10.23
CA ILE A 106 -11.79 8.37 -10.91
C ILE A 106 -12.29 9.70 -10.31
N ASP A 107 -13.50 9.77 -9.73
CA ASP A 107 -14.06 11.09 -9.39
C ASP A 107 -13.30 11.79 -8.27
N LEU A 108 -12.89 11.07 -7.23
CA LEU A 108 -12.07 11.63 -6.15
C LEU A 108 -10.67 12.03 -6.63
N HIS A 109 -10.09 11.27 -7.58
CA HIS A 109 -8.81 11.63 -8.19
C HIS A 109 -8.92 12.92 -9.00
N HIS A 110 -10.00 13.07 -9.78
CA HIS A 110 -10.28 14.31 -10.52
C HIS A 110 -10.42 15.51 -9.57
N GLU A 111 -11.17 15.35 -8.47
CA GLU A 111 -11.33 16.39 -7.43
C GLU A 111 -9.98 16.78 -6.82
N ALA A 112 -9.18 15.79 -6.40
CA ALA A 112 -7.84 15.99 -5.85
C ALA A 112 -6.93 16.76 -6.81
N VAL A 113 -6.86 16.34 -8.07
CA VAL A 113 -6.03 16.99 -9.09
C VAL A 113 -6.51 18.40 -9.40
N LYS A 114 -7.82 18.62 -9.44
CA LYS A 114 -8.39 19.97 -9.61
C LYS A 114 -8.01 20.92 -8.47
N GLN A 115 -7.96 20.40 -7.24
CA GLN A 115 -7.67 21.20 -6.07
C GLN A 115 -6.16 21.41 -5.84
N PHE A 116 -5.35 20.36 -6.05
CA PHE A 116 -3.94 20.34 -5.66
C PHE A 116 -2.96 20.20 -6.82
N GLY A 117 -3.42 19.99 -8.06
CA GLY A 117 -2.57 19.61 -9.18
C GLY A 117 -1.42 20.57 -9.49
N ASP A 118 -1.59 21.87 -9.21
CA ASP A 118 -0.55 22.90 -9.45
C ASP A 118 0.58 22.85 -8.40
N ILE A 119 0.35 22.20 -7.25
CA ILE A 119 1.32 22.13 -6.15
C ILE A 119 1.82 20.71 -5.89
N MET A 120 1.26 19.71 -6.57
CA MET A 120 1.66 18.30 -6.43
C MET A 120 3.04 18.06 -7.05
N ASN A 121 3.88 17.32 -6.32
CA ASN A 121 5.06 16.70 -6.92
C ASN A 121 4.67 15.34 -7.50
N TRP A 122 4.44 15.29 -8.82
CA TRP A 122 3.97 14.08 -9.51
C TRP A 122 4.92 12.89 -9.40
N ASP A 123 6.20 13.14 -9.16
CA ASP A 123 7.21 12.12 -9.01
C ASP A 123 7.12 11.37 -7.66
N GLU A 124 6.44 11.95 -6.67
CA GLU A 124 6.20 11.34 -5.35
C GLU A 124 4.87 10.59 -5.27
N ILE A 125 4.05 10.60 -6.35
CA ILE A 125 2.69 10.06 -6.36
C ILE A 125 2.67 8.72 -7.10
N PHE A 126 2.19 7.68 -6.42
CA PHE A 126 2.05 6.34 -6.96
C PHE A 126 0.59 5.89 -6.88
N MET A 127 0.00 5.61 -8.04
CA MET A 127 -1.34 5.04 -8.12
C MET A 127 -1.31 3.57 -7.74
N GLU A 128 -2.23 3.15 -6.88
CA GLU A 128 -2.43 1.77 -6.48
C GLU A 128 -3.71 1.23 -7.08
N GLY A 129 -3.61 0.25 -7.96
CA GLY A 129 -4.77 -0.50 -8.43
C GLY A 129 -5.23 -1.47 -7.33
N TYR A 130 -6.14 -1.03 -6.48
CA TYR A 130 -6.69 -1.84 -5.39
C TYR A 130 -7.70 -2.87 -5.91
N CYS A 131 -7.54 -4.12 -5.50
CA CYS A 131 -8.54 -5.18 -5.65
C CYS A 131 -8.86 -5.73 -4.26
N ILE A 132 -10.04 -5.38 -3.72
CA ILE A 132 -10.47 -5.75 -2.38
C ILE A 132 -11.21 -7.08 -2.44
N LEU A 133 -10.75 -8.10 -1.70
CA LEU A 133 -11.24 -9.47 -1.80
C LEU A 133 -11.95 -9.97 -0.54
N HIS A 134 -11.88 -9.25 0.58
CA HIS A 134 -12.56 -9.61 1.81
C HIS A 134 -13.89 -8.86 1.96
N LYS A 135 -15.02 -9.59 1.82
CA LYS A 135 -16.39 -9.05 1.80
C LYS A 135 -16.75 -8.20 3.04
N ASN A 136 -16.32 -8.64 4.21
CA ASN A 136 -16.75 -8.05 5.48
C ASN A 136 -15.76 -7.00 6.00
N CYS A 137 -14.79 -6.55 5.20
CA CYS A 137 -13.89 -5.51 5.63
C CYS A 137 -14.48 -4.11 5.43
N LYS A 138 -14.05 -3.16 6.26
CA LYS A 138 -14.51 -1.78 6.20
C LYS A 138 -14.26 -1.13 4.84
N ALA A 139 -13.10 -1.40 4.24
CA ALA A 139 -12.75 -0.88 2.92
C ALA A 139 -13.72 -1.35 1.83
N ALA A 140 -14.12 -2.64 1.84
CA ALA A 140 -15.11 -3.16 0.88
C ALA A 140 -16.48 -2.51 1.05
N MET A 141 -16.93 -2.32 2.30
CA MET A 141 -18.21 -1.66 2.59
C MET A 141 -18.20 -0.18 2.19
N LEU A 142 -17.12 0.53 2.51
CA LEU A 142 -16.97 1.95 2.18
C LEU A 142 -16.94 2.20 0.67
N THR A 143 -16.31 1.32 -0.08
CA THR A 143 -16.07 1.51 -1.52
C THR A 143 -17.07 0.78 -2.41
N ASP A 144 -18.07 0.10 -1.84
CA ASP A 144 -18.98 -0.82 -2.56
C ASP A 144 -18.20 -1.75 -3.50
N ALA A 145 -17.13 -2.36 -2.97
CA ALA A 145 -16.28 -3.24 -3.77
C ALA A 145 -17.03 -4.55 -4.09
N ASN A 146 -16.97 -4.96 -5.35
CA ASN A 146 -17.44 -6.30 -5.75
C ASN A 146 -16.44 -7.37 -5.27
N THR A 147 -16.75 -8.00 -4.15
CA THR A 147 -15.92 -9.08 -3.57
C THR A 147 -16.36 -10.49 -3.98
N GLU A 148 -17.43 -10.61 -4.76
CA GLU A 148 -17.92 -11.88 -5.32
C GLU A 148 -17.23 -12.17 -6.66
N LEU A 149 -15.88 -12.21 -6.63
CA LEU A 149 -15.04 -12.39 -7.81
C LEU A 149 -14.57 -13.83 -7.92
N GLN A 150 -14.54 -14.34 -9.16
CA GLN A 150 -13.78 -15.55 -9.46
C GLN A 150 -12.29 -15.20 -9.61
N GLU A 151 -11.41 -16.19 -9.48
CA GLU A 151 -9.96 -15.95 -9.63
C GLU A 151 -9.58 -15.31 -10.97
N ASP A 152 -10.28 -15.69 -12.05
CA ASP A 152 -10.04 -15.10 -13.38
C ASP A 152 -10.44 -13.63 -13.47
N ASP A 153 -11.42 -13.17 -12.68
CA ASP A 153 -11.76 -11.75 -12.56
C ASP A 153 -10.62 -10.96 -11.93
N VAL A 154 -10.01 -11.50 -10.86
CA VAL A 154 -8.88 -10.86 -10.18
C VAL A 154 -7.67 -10.78 -11.11
N VAL A 155 -7.38 -11.86 -11.85
CA VAL A 155 -6.33 -11.87 -12.87
C VAL A 155 -6.62 -10.87 -14.00
N ALA A 156 -7.90 -10.68 -14.37
CA ALA A 156 -8.29 -9.69 -15.36
C ALA A 156 -8.05 -8.26 -14.85
N TYR A 157 -8.37 -7.94 -13.58
CA TYR A 157 -8.01 -6.65 -12.97
C TYR A 157 -6.50 -6.41 -12.95
N ALA A 158 -5.70 -7.43 -12.63
CA ALA A 158 -4.25 -7.34 -12.69
C ALA A 158 -3.74 -6.99 -14.11
N ARG A 159 -4.31 -7.61 -15.15
CA ARG A 159 -3.99 -7.27 -16.56
C ARG A 159 -4.41 -5.87 -16.94
N ILE A 160 -5.55 -5.38 -16.43
CA ILE A 160 -6.00 -3.99 -16.63
C ILE A 160 -4.97 -3.03 -16.00
N ALA A 161 -4.55 -3.29 -14.75
CA ALA A 161 -3.53 -2.50 -14.06
C ALA A 161 -2.22 -2.47 -14.86
N GLU A 162 -1.70 -3.64 -15.29
CA GLU A 162 -0.43 -3.77 -16.03
C GLU A 162 -0.47 -3.13 -17.41
N HIS A 163 -1.51 -3.44 -18.22
CA HIS A 163 -1.45 -3.16 -19.67
C HIS A 163 -2.28 -1.94 -20.09
N MET A 164 -3.43 -1.71 -19.44
CA MET A 164 -4.32 -0.61 -19.82
C MET A 164 -3.98 0.67 -19.07
N TYR A 165 -3.83 0.58 -17.75
CA TYR A 165 -3.55 1.75 -16.90
C TYR A 165 -2.06 1.95 -16.62
N ARG A 166 -1.24 0.91 -16.76
CA ARG A 166 0.21 0.93 -16.46
C ARG A 166 0.48 1.47 -15.06
N LEU A 167 -0.27 0.95 -14.11
CA LEU A 167 -0.15 1.35 -12.71
C LEU A 167 1.18 0.85 -12.14
N PRO A 168 1.85 1.64 -11.29
CA PRO A 168 3.08 1.21 -10.64
C PRO A 168 2.85 0.08 -9.64
N ILE A 169 1.67 0.05 -9.01
CA ILE A 169 1.29 -0.92 -7.97
C ILE A 169 -0.05 -1.55 -8.31
N PHE A 170 -0.15 -2.86 -8.13
CA PHE A 170 -1.41 -3.60 -8.02
C PHE A 170 -1.48 -4.20 -6.62
N TYR A 171 -2.49 -3.83 -5.85
CA TYR A 171 -2.63 -4.20 -4.45
C TYR A 171 -3.77 -5.20 -4.26
N LEU A 172 -3.46 -6.40 -3.79
CA LEU A 172 -4.45 -7.37 -3.33
C LEU A 172 -4.72 -7.14 -1.85
N GLU A 173 -5.94 -6.70 -1.53
CA GLU A 173 -6.35 -6.33 -0.18
C GLU A 173 -7.33 -7.34 0.41
N TYR A 174 -6.91 -8.00 1.48
CA TYR A 174 -7.72 -8.96 2.23
C TYR A 174 -8.12 -8.48 3.63
N SER A 175 -7.66 -7.30 4.06
CA SER A 175 -8.07 -6.62 5.31
C SER A 175 -8.36 -7.55 6.48
N GLY A 176 -7.31 -8.07 7.13
CA GLY A 176 -7.43 -8.89 8.33
C GLY A 176 -7.74 -10.38 8.08
N SER A 177 -7.93 -10.79 6.84
CA SER A 177 -8.03 -12.20 6.45
C SER A 177 -6.80 -12.62 5.67
N TYR A 178 -6.33 -13.86 5.88
CA TYR A 178 -5.25 -14.41 5.07
C TYR A 178 -5.80 -14.90 3.73
N GLY A 179 -5.24 -14.40 2.64
CA GLY A 179 -5.69 -14.71 1.29
C GLY A 179 -5.17 -16.05 0.76
N ASN A 180 -5.60 -16.41 -0.46
CA ASN A 180 -5.16 -17.63 -1.13
C ASN A 180 -3.80 -17.42 -1.82
N PRO A 181 -2.69 -18.10 -1.40
CA PRO A 181 -1.37 -17.97 -2.02
C PRO A 181 -1.36 -18.35 -3.51
N GLU A 182 -2.19 -19.32 -3.93
CA GLU A 182 -2.27 -19.74 -5.33
C GLU A 182 -2.82 -18.62 -6.22
N LEU A 183 -3.82 -17.87 -5.73
CA LEU A 183 -4.33 -16.70 -6.44
C LEU A 183 -3.27 -15.60 -6.54
N VAL A 184 -2.52 -15.33 -5.45
CA VAL A 184 -1.42 -14.35 -5.47
C VAL A 184 -0.37 -14.75 -6.51
N GLN A 185 -0.02 -16.04 -6.58
CA GLN A 185 0.91 -16.57 -7.59
C GLN A 185 0.37 -16.37 -9.02
N ARG A 186 -0.91 -16.68 -9.28
CA ARG A 186 -1.54 -16.49 -10.60
C ARG A 186 -1.55 -15.02 -11.02
N VAL A 187 -1.85 -14.13 -10.09
CA VAL A 187 -1.81 -12.68 -10.32
C VAL A 187 -0.39 -12.24 -10.66
N LYS A 188 0.62 -12.68 -9.90
CA LYS A 188 2.02 -12.34 -10.17
C LYS A 188 2.50 -12.76 -11.55
N GLN A 189 2.02 -13.89 -12.06
CA GLN A 189 2.43 -14.39 -13.40
C GLN A 189 2.08 -13.42 -14.54
N VAL A 190 1.04 -12.61 -14.39
CA VAL A 190 0.59 -11.65 -15.42
C VAL A 190 1.16 -10.24 -15.23
N LEU A 191 1.77 -9.95 -14.09
CA LEU A 191 2.41 -8.68 -13.79
C LEU A 191 3.91 -8.73 -14.11
N LYS A 192 4.41 -7.75 -14.87
CA LYS A 192 5.83 -7.66 -15.30
C LYS A 192 6.49 -6.35 -14.89
N GLN A 193 5.77 -5.23 -15.01
CA GLN A 193 6.23 -3.89 -14.67
C GLN A 193 5.56 -3.37 -13.39
N THR A 194 4.28 -3.72 -13.20
CA THR A 194 3.50 -3.39 -12.03
C THR A 194 3.95 -4.23 -10.83
N GLN A 195 4.24 -3.58 -9.71
CA GLN A 195 4.58 -4.26 -8.45
C GLN A 195 3.33 -4.88 -7.82
N LEU A 196 3.41 -6.14 -7.43
CA LEU A 196 2.34 -6.79 -6.68
C LEU A 196 2.53 -6.56 -5.18
N PHE A 197 1.64 -5.78 -4.59
CA PHE A 197 1.52 -5.62 -3.14
C PHE A 197 0.45 -6.58 -2.62
N TYR A 198 0.72 -7.18 -1.49
CA TYR A 198 -0.23 -8.06 -0.79
C TYR A 198 -0.43 -7.59 0.65
N GLY A 199 -1.67 -7.27 1.02
CA GLY A 199 -2.07 -6.95 2.39
C GLY A 199 -3.22 -7.82 2.86
N GLY A 200 -3.11 -8.35 4.07
CA GLY A 200 -4.17 -9.09 4.73
C GLY A 200 -3.71 -10.31 5.52
N GLY A 201 -4.09 -10.37 6.79
CA GLY A 201 -4.01 -11.54 7.67
C GLY A 201 -2.61 -12.13 7.89
N ILE A 202 -1.53 -11.36 7.65
CA ILE A 202 -0.17 -11.81 7.96
C ILE A 202 0.10 -11.57 9.45
N GLU A 203 0.13 -12.66 10.22
CA GLU A 203 0.32 -12.65 11.67
C GLU A 203 1.57 -13.41 12.12
N THR A 204 2.18 -14.19 11.22
CA THR A 204 3.30 -15.07 11.54
C THR A 204 4.42 -14.99 10.49
N GLU A 205 5.64 -15.37 10.91
CA GLU A 205 6.79 -15.52 9.99
C GLU A 205 6.49 -16.48 8.83
N LYS A 206 5.77 -17.57 9.11
CA LYS A 206 5.41 -18.57 8.08
C LYS A 206 4.54 -17.95 6.99
N GLN A 207 3.49 -17.22 7.38
CA GLN A 207 2.60 -16.54 6.44
C GLN A 207 3.33 -15.45 5.66
N ALA A 208 4.17 -14.66 6.32
CA ALA A 208 5.00 -13.63 5.67
C ALA A 208 5.92 -14.26 4.61
N LYS A 209 6.63 -15.31 4.96
CA LYS A 209 7.54 -16.04 4.05
C LYS A 209 6.79 -16.66 2.89
N GLU A 210 5.61 -17.24 3.12
CA GLU A 210 4.78 -17.86 2.07
C GLU A 210 4.31 -16.81 1.06
N MET A 211 3.71 -15.71 1.50
CA MET A 211 3.22 -14.67 0.59
C MET A 211 4.35 -13.95 -0.14
N ALA A 212 5.47 -13.72 0.50
CA ALA A 212 6.65 -13.11 -0.12
C ALA A 212 7.31 -13.96 -1.22
N GLN A 213 6.91 -15.23 -1.38
CA GLN A 213 7.32 -16.04 -2.54
C GLN A 213 6.63 -15.60 -3.83
N TYR A 214 5.46 -15.00 -3.72
CA TYR A 214 4.60 -14.66 -4.84
C TYR A 214 4.42 -13.15 -5.02
N ALA A 215 4.18 -12.41 -3.93
CA ALA A 215 4.10 -10.95 -3.97
C ALA A 215 5.50 -10.30 -4.02
N ASP A 216 5.60 -9.16 -4.68
CA ASP A 216 6.84 -8.35 -4.65
C ASP A 216 7.03 -7.71 -3.28
N THR A 217 5.95 -7.19 -2.71
CA THR A 217 5.94 -6.54 -1.39
C THR A 217 4.80 -7.09 -0.55
N ILE A 218 5.07 -7.48 0.69
CA ILE A 218 4.02 -7.77 1.67
C ILE A 218 3.79 -6.56 2.58
N VAL A 219 2.51 -6.32 2.90
CA VAL A 219 2.07 -5.25 3.78
C VAL A 219 1.53 -5.85 5.07
N VAL A 220 2.16 -5.50 6.20
CA VAL A 220 1.82 -6.03 7.52
C VAL A 220 1.23 -4.92 8.38
N GLY A 221 0.02 -5.11 8.91
CA GLY A 221 -0.73 -4.10 9.66
C GLY A 221 -1.20 -4.59 11.03
N ASN A 222 -2.35 -5.25 11.11
CA ASN A 222 -3.07 -5.53 12.37
C ASN A 222 -2.23 -6.17 13.47
N VAL A 223 -1.38 -7.12 13.15
CA VAL A 223 -0.53 -7.82 14.12
C VAL A 223 0.42 -6.88 14.90
N ILE A 224 0.69 -5.68 14.38
CA ILE A 224 1.49 -4.65 15.07
C ILE A 224 0.88 -4.29 16.42
N TYR A 225 -0.45 -4.18 16.44
CA TYR A 225 -1.23 -3.76 17.61
C TYR A 225 -1.55 -4.92 18.55
N GLU A 226 -1.47 -6.16 18.06
CA GLU A 226 -1.76 -7.38 18.82
C GLU A 226 -0.50 -7.97 19.46
N ASP A 227 0.56 -8.14 18.65
CA ASP A 227 1.83 -8.70 19.08
C ASP A 227 2.99 -8.12 18.26
N ILE A 228 3.63 -7.11 18.80
CA ILE A 228 4.76 -6.42 18.14
C ILE A 228 5.93 -7.37 17.83
N LYS A 229 6.14 -8.43 18.64
CA LYS A 229 7.23 -9.40 18.39
C LYS A 229 6.94 -10.23 17.14
N LYS A 230 5.70 -10.65 16.95
CA LYS A 230 5.27 -11.35 15.73
C LYS A 230 5.39 -10.43 14.53
N ALA A 231 4.95 -9.16 14.63
CA ALA A 231 5.10 -8.18 13.56
C ALA A 231 6.56 -8.03 13.12
N LEU A 232 7.48 -7.82 14.06
CA LEU A 232 8.91 -7.68 13.78
C LEU A 232 9.54 -8.94 13.17
N ALA A 233 9.05 -10.11 13.55
CA ALA A 233 9.53 -11.39 13.01
C ALA A 233 9.20 -11.54 11.51
N THR A 234 8.11 -10.90 11.01
CA THR A 234 7.77 -10.93 9.59
C THR A 234 8.82 -10.24 8.71
N VAL A 235 9.48 -9.18 9.19
CA VAL A 235 10.57 -8.49 8.49
C VAL A 235 11.73 -9.47 8.23
N LYS A 236 12.18 -10.18 9.28
CA LYS A 236 13.29 -11.14 9.18
C LYS A 236 12.96 -12.29 8.23
N ALA A 237 11.72 -12.77 8.27
CA ALA A 237 11.26 -13.88 7.42
C ALA A 237 11.29 -13.56 5.93
N VAL A 238 11.20 -12.28 5.56
CA VAL A 238 11.11 -11.83 4.15
C VAL A 238 12.44 -11.31 3.63
N LYS A 239 13.28 -10.73 4.50
CA LYS A 239 14.52 -10.05 4.08
C LYS A 239 15.80 -10.88 4.30
N GLN A 240 15.67 -12.08 4.88
CA GLN A 240 16.74 -13.06 5.00
C GLN A 240 16.61 -14.12 3.89
#